data_f0b2ffbf22af2d84aba7190da9e4925c
#
_entry.id   f0b2ffbf22af2d84aba7190da9e4925c
#
_cell.length_a   1.000
_cell.length_b   1.000
_cell.length_c   1.000
_cell.angle_alpha   90.00
_cell.angle_beta   90.00
_cell.angle_gamma   90.00
#
_symmetry.space_group_name_H-M   'P 1'
#
loop_
_entity.id
_entity.type
_entity.pdbx_description
1 polymer ?
#
loop_
_entity_poly.entity_id
_entity_poly.type
_entity_poly.pdbx_seq_one_letter_code
_entity_poly.pdbx_strand_id
1 'polypeptide(L)'
;MNFADLVPDWLDAVLIAPFRWPDSPYAGLWLGSGLLSCLCLLLGELTSAGLFLLQRRRLLEMQDEVLRYHNLSVDALHAGNKEAYLAANTLAHEDFGRSFFAQAAVGMAGIWPLPFALAWMALRFEGIAVYTTPGASLQAGYVFVLLTTYIAARIAFARCKKHLPLFSRIEDIKRRAREKRGPARVL
;
A
#
# COMPACT_ATOMS: atom_id res chain seq x y z
N MET A 1 -27.80 -1.84 -12.11
CA MET A 1 -27.51 -1.24 -10.80
C MET A 1 -26.40 -0.24 -11.06
N ASN A 2 -26.71 1.05 -11.05
CA ASN A 2 -25.71 2.10 -11.27
C ASN A 2 -24.88 2.27 -9.99
N PHE A 3 -23.60 2.51 -10.13
CA PHE A 3 -22.71 2.73 -8.95
C PHE A 3 -23.20 3.93 -8.10
N ALA A 4 -23.89 4.87 -8.71
CA ALA A 4 -24.54 6.01 -8.02
C ALA A 4 -25.58 5.54 -6.98
N ASP A 5 -26.32 4.45 -7.27
CA ASP A 5 -27.33 3.90 -6.36
C ASP A 5 -26.69 3.14 -5.16
N LEU A 6 -25.38 2.85 -5.25
CA LEU A 6 -24.63 2.17 -4.19
C LEU A 6 -24.07 3.11 -3.12
N VAL A 7 -23.97 4.42 -3.42
CA VAL A 7 -23.43 5.41 -2.50
C VAL A 7 -24.58 6.01 -1.70
N PRO A 8 -24.68 5.77 -0.38
CA PRO A 8 -25.72 6.36 0.44
C PRO A 8 -25.62 7.90 0.44
N ASP A 9 -26.76 8.59 0.42
CA ASP A 9 -26.81 10.07 0.38
C ASP A 9 -26.05 10.74 1.50
N TRP A 10 -26.06 10.17 2.70
CA TRP A 10 -25.32 10.69 3.85
C TRP A 10 -23.80 10.63 3.63
N LEU A 11 -23.31 9.55 2.99
CA LEU A 11 -21.88 9.38 2.69
C LEU A 11 -21.45 10.37 1.62
N ASP A 12 -22.26 10.53 0.58
CA ASP A 12 -22.01 11.50 -0.47
C ASP A 12 -21.98 12.94 0.09
N ALA A 13 -22.93 13.30 0.97
CA ALA A 13 -22.95 14.61 1.63
C ALA A 13 -21.68 14.88 2.45
N VAL A 14 -21.16 13.86 3.15
CA VAL A 14 -19.92 13.97 3.93
C VAL A 14 -18.70 14.12 3.02
N LEU A 15 -18.62 13.31 1.94
CA LEU A 15 -17.48 13.34 1.03
C LEU A 15 -17.40 14.62 0.20
N ILE A 16 -18.55 15.19 -0.19
CA ILE A 16 -18.58 16.42 -1.01
C ILE A 16 -18.38 17.70 -0.17
N ALA A 17 -18.63 17.67 1.14
CA ALA A 17 -18.54 18.84 1.99
C ALA A 17 -17.19 19.58 1.90
N PRO A 18 -16.01 18.91 1.97
CA PRO A 18 -14.72 19.59 1.87
C PRO A 18 -14.48 20.27 0.52
N PHE A 19 -15.10 19.78 -0.55
CA PHE A 19 -14.98 20.37 -1.89
C PHE A 19 -15.73 21.72 -1.99
N ARG A 20 -16.70 21.96 -1.10
CA ARG A 20 -17.55 23.16 -1.07
C ARG A 20 -17.07 24.21 -0.06
N TRP A 21 -16.07 23.93 0.79
CA TRP A 21 -15.60 24.87 1.80
C TRP A 21 -14.95 26.14 1.21
N PRO A 22 -14.05 26.04 0.21
CA PRO A 22 -13.47 27.23 -0.41
C PRO A 22 -14.42 27.88 -1.42
N ASP A 23 -14.37 29.21 -1.54
CA ASP A 23 -15.12 29.98 -2.54
C ASP A 23 -14.64 29.70 -3.98
N SER A 24 -13.37 29.32 -4.13
CA SER A 24 -12.79 28.99 -5.44
C SER A 24 -13.00 27.50 -5.74
N PRO A 25 -13.58 27.15 -6.91
CA PRO A 25 -13.77 25.77 -7.35
C PRO A 25 -12.44 24.97 -7.43
N TYR A 26 -11.36 25.61 -7.86
CA TYR A 26 -10.03 25.00 -7.90
C TYR A 26 -9.49 24.67 -6.52
N ALA A 27 -9.58 25.62 -5.58
CA ALA A 27 -9.16 25.40 -4.20
C ALA A 27 -10.01 24.30 -3.55
N GLY A 28 -11.32 24.27 -3.82
CA GLY A 28 -12.24 23.23 -3.36
C GLY A 28 -11.84 21.85 -3.87
N LEU A 29 -11.52 21.73 -5.15
CA LEU A 29 -11.08 20.46 -5.73
C LEU A 29 -9.76 19.94 -5.11
N TRP A 30 -8.76 20.81 -4.93
CA TRP A 30 -7.50 20.41 -4.31
C TRP A 30 -7.66 20.05 -2.82
N LEU A 31 -8.39 20.87 -2.07
CA LEU A 31 -8.63 20.62 -0.65
C LEU A 31 -9.45 19.35 -0.43
N GLY A 32 -10.55 19.19 -1.18
CA GLY A 32 -11.40 18.02 -1.08
C GLY A 32 -10.68 16.74 -1.48
N SER A 33 -9.93 16.77 -2.60
CA SER A 33 -9.11 15.64 -3.03
C SER A 33 -7.99 15.31 -2.02
N GLY A 34 -7.39 16.33 -1.40
CA GLY A 34 -6.39 16.15 -0.34
C GLY A 34 -6.97 15.44 0.89
N LEU A 35 -8.12 15.89 1.39
CA LEU A 35 -8.80 15.27 2.53
C LEU A 35 -9.29 13.85 2.18
N LEU A 36 -9.84 13.64 0.99
CA LEU A 36 -10.24 12.32 0.51
C LEU A 36 -9.04 11.36 0.40
N SER A 37 -7.90 11.86 -0.10
CA SER A 37 -6.64 11.11 -0.15
C SER A 37 -6.14 10.72 1.23
N CYS A 38 -6.20 11.63 2.21
CA CYS A 38 -5.84 11.33 3.60
C CYS A 38 -6.77 10.28 4.20
N LEU A 39 -8.08 10.35 3.94
CA LEU A 39 -9.05 9.37 4.41
C LEU A 39 -8.75 7.98 3.81
N CYS A 40 -8.55 7.90 2.49
CA CYS A 40 -8.18 6.65 1.82
C CYS A 40 -6.88 6.06 2.37
N LEU A 41 -5.88 6.92 2.61
CA LEU A 41 -4.60 6.50 3.16
C LEU A 41 -4.75 5.96 4.58
N LEU A 42 -5.48 6.64 5.45
CA LEU A 42 -5.71 6.19 6.82
C LEU A 42 -6.46 4.85 6.87
N LEU A 43 -7.54 4.72 6.11
CA LEU A 43 -8.30 3.47 6.02
C LEU A 43 -7.44 2.33 5.47
N GLY A 44 -6.67 2.58 4.42
CA GLY A 44 -5.77 1.61 3.83
C GLY A 44 -4.66 1.17 4.78
N GLU A 45 -4.00 2.10 5.44
CA GLU A 45 -2.92 1.79 6.40
C GLU A 45 -3.45 1.05 7.64
N LEU A 46 -4.63 1.41 8.14
CA LEU A 46 -5.28 0.68 9.23
C LEU A 46 -5.63 -0.76 8.82
N THR A 47 -6.16 -0.94 7.61
CA THR A 47 -6.47 -2.27 7.06
C THR A 47 -5.21 -3.12 6.92
N SER A 48 -4.14 -2.57 6.33
CA SER A 48 -2.85 -3.26 6.21
C SER A 48 -2.24 -3.59 7.56
N ALA A 49 -2.31 -2.66 8.53
CA ALA A 49 -1.82 -2.87 9.89
C ALA A 49 -2.59 -3.98 10.59
N GLY A 50 -3.92 -3.96 10.50
CA GLY A 50 -4.79 -4.99 11.06
C GLY A 50 -4.51 -6.37 10.45
N LEU A 51 -4.40 -6.45 9.12
CA LEU A 51 -4.11 -7.69 8.42
C LEU A 51 -2.71 -8.24 8.77
N PHE A 52 -1.71 -7.35 8.86
CA PHE A 52 -0.37 -7.75 9.33
C PHE A 52 -0.42 -8.31 10.76
N LEU A 53 -1.09 -7.65 11.69
CA LEU A 53 -1.18 -8.10 13.08
C LEU A 53 -1.91 -9.44 13.19
N LEU A 54 -2.96 -9.66 12.39
CA LEU A 54 -3.72 -10.90 12.35
C LEU A 54 -2.87 -12.07 11.84
N GLN A 55 -2.07 -11.83 10.79
CA GLN A 55 -1.28 -12.85 10.11
C GLN A 55 0.21 -12.81 10.46
N ARG A 56 0.61 -11.99 11.46
CA ARG A 56 2.02 -11.72 11.79
C ARG A 56 2.86 -12.97 11.97
N ARG A 57 2.31 -13.97 12.67
CA ARG A 57 3.02 -15.23 12.95
C ARG A 57 3.34 -15.96 11.65
N ARG A 58 2.34 -16.17 10.82
CA ARG A 58 2.49 -16.84 9.53
C ARG A 58 3.45 -16.10 8.59
N LEU A 59 3.34 -14.77 8.51
CA LEU A 59 4.22 -13.96 7.68
C LEU A 59 5.69 -14.02 8.13
N LEU A 60 5.93 -14.04 9.44
CA LEU A 60 7.27 -14.15 10.00
C LEU A 60 7.84 -15.55 9.82
N GLU A 61 7.05 -16.61 10.04
CA GLU A 61 7.44 -18.01 9.81
C GLU A 61 7.85 -18.24 8.34
N MET A 62 7.07 -17.77 7.36
CA MET A 62 7.41 -17.85 5.94
C MET A 62 8.76 -17.18 5.62
N GLN A 63 9.03 -16.00 6.21
CA GLN A 63 10.30 -15.32 6.01
C GLN A 63 11.47 -16.07 6.66
N ASP A 64 11.24 -16.74 7.79
CA ASP A 64 12.25 -17.56 8.48
C ASP A 64 12.60 -18.80 7.64
N GLU A 65 11.61 -19.43 7.00
CA GLU A 65 11.80 -20.58 6.12
C GLU A 65 12.63 -20.20 4.88
N VAL A 66 12.31 -19.08 4.22
CA VAL A 66 13.10 -18.57 3.09
C VAL A 66 14.57 -18.42 3.47
N LEU A 67 14.86 -17.77 4.60
CA LEU A 67 16.24 -17.56 5.04
C LEU A 67 16.93 -18.87 5.41
N ARG A 68 16.21 -19.80 6.05
CA ARG A 68 16.74 -21.12 6.41
C ARG A 68 17.17 -21.90 5.17
N TYR A 69 16.31 -22.00 4.17
CA TYR A 69 16.64 -22.73 2.93
C TYR A 69 17.72 -22.03 2.10
N HIS A 70 17.73 -20.70 2.09
CA HIS A 70 18.81 -19.94 1.49
C HIS A 70 20.15 -20.25 2.15
N ASN A 71 20.25 -20.20 3.47
CA ASN A 71 21.48 -20.51 4.20
C ASN A 71 21.90 -21.98 3.98
N LEU A 72 20.94 -22.90 3.96
CA LEU A 72 21.20 -24.32 3.68
C LEU A 72 21.77 -24.54 2.27
N SER A 73 21.27 -23.80 1.27
CA SER A 73 21.80 -23.87 -0.10
C SER A 73 23.25 -23.37 -0.19
N VAL A 74 23.57 -22.28 0.53
CA VAL A 74 24.95 -21.76 0.60
C VAL A 74 25.90 -22.75 1.27
N ASP A 75 25.45 -23.37 2.38
CA ASP A 75 26.24 -24.41 3.07
C ASP A 75 26.51 -25.63 2.19
N ALA A 76 25.50 -26.09 1.44
CA ALA A 76 25.63 -27.19 0.51
C ALA A 76 26.61 -26.87 -0.64
N LEU A 77 26.60 -25.62 -1.10
CA LEU A 77 27.54 -25.14 -2.12
C LEU A 77 28.98 -25.16 -1.61
N HIS A 78 29.22 -24.66 -0.41
CA HIS A 78 30.54 -24.67 0.24
C HIS A 78 31.03 -26.11 0.51
N ALA A 79 30.11 -27.04 0.78
CA ALA A 79 30.44 -28.45 0.95
C ALA A 79 30.67 -29.21 -0.39
N GLY A 80 30.50 -28.52 -1.54
CA GLY A 80 30.66 -29.15 -2.86
C GLY A 80 29.50 -30.10 -3.23
N ASN A 81 28.43 -30.14 -2.48
CA ASN A 81 27.27 -31.01 -2.70
C ASN A 81 26.25 -30.36 -3.61
N LYS A 82 26.39 -30.61 -4.93
CA LYS A 82 25.52 -30.02 -5.94
C LYS A 82 24.03 -30.42 -5.81
N GLU A 83 23.76 -31.67 -5.44
CA GLU A 83 22.39 -32.17 -5.33
C GLU A 83 21.67 -31.50 -4.16
N ALA A 84 22.31 -31.41 -2.99
CA ALA A 84 21.79 -30.73 -1.82
C ALA A 84 21.60 -29.24 -2.09
N TYR A 85 22.53 -28.59 -2.81
CA TYR A 85 22.40 -27.21 -3.23
C TYR A 85 21.14 -26.98 -4.08
N LEU A 86 20.95 -27.78 -5.14
CA LEU A 86 19.80 -27.66 -6.04
C LEU A 86 18.48 -27.88 -5.30
N ALA A 87 18.40 -28.90 -4.44
CA ALA A 87 17.22 -29.20 -3.65
C ALA A 87 16.88 -28.05 -2.69
N ALA A 88 17.86 -27.54 -1.92
CA ALA A 88 17.66 -26.44 -0.99
C ALA A 88 17.31 -25.14 -1.71
N ASN A 89 17.94 -24.86 -2.87
CA ASN A 89 17.67 -23.66 -3.66
C ASN A 89 16.25 -23.69 -4.25
N THR A 90 15.75 -24.83 -4.70
CA THR A 90 14.36 -24.97 -5.17
C THR A 90 13.37 -24.66 -4.06
N LEU A 91 13.56 -25.21 -2.86
CA LEU A 91 12.71 -24.91 -1.71
C LEU A 91 12.78 -23.44 -1.31
N ALA A 92 13.98 -22.84 -1.33
CA ALA A 92 14.13 -21.40 -1.06
C ALA A 92 13.34 -20.54 -2.05
N HIS A 93 13.33 -20.89 -3.35
CA HIS A 93 12.56 -20.16 -4.36
C HIS A 93 11.05 -20.33 -4.19
N GLU A 94 10.57 -21.54 -3.86
CA GLU A 94 9.15 -21.77 -3.61
C GLU A 94 8.65 -20.96 -2.40
N ASP A 95 9.37 -21.01 -1.29
CA ASP A 95 9.00 -20.27 -0.09
C ASP A 95 9.16 -18.77 -0.24
N PHE A 96 10.17 -18.32 -1.03
CA PHE A 96 10.28 -16.91 -1.42
C PHE A 96 9.03 -16.45 -2.18
N GLY A 97 8.58 -17.22 -3.16
CA GLY A 97 7.35 -16.90 -3.91
C GLY A 97 6.14 -16.79 -2.99
N ARG A 98 5.92 -17.75 -2.10
CA ARG A 98 4.82 -17.74 -1.12
C ARG A 98 4.91 -16.52 -0.19
N SER A 99 6.10 -16.25 0.35
CA SER A 99 6.35 -15.10 1.24
C SER A 99 6.14 -13.77 0.52
N PHE A 100 6.60 -13.64 -0.73
CA PHE A 100 6.45 -12.46 -1.56
C PHE A 100 4.96 -12.15 -1.81
N PHE A 101 4.18 -13.14 -2.28
CA PHE A 101 2.75 -12.92 -2.54
C PHE A 101 1.96 -12.63 -1.27
N ALA A 102 2.28 -13.27 -0.15
CA ALA A 102 1.64 -12.97 1.13
C ALA A 102 1.91 -11.53 1.59
N GLN A 103 3.15 -11.04 1.43
CA GLN A 103 3.50 -9.66 1.75
C GLN A 103 2.89 -8.65 0.77
N ALA A 104 2.88 -8.98 -0.53
CA ALA A 104 2.23 -8.17 -1.55
C ALA A 104 0.73 -8.01 -1.27
N ALA A 105 0.03 -9.09 -0.88
CA ALA A 105 -1.39 -9.04 -0.51
C ALA A 105 -1.65 -8.09 0.66
N VAL A 106 -0.81 -8.10 1.71
CA VAL A 106 -0.90 -7.16 2.83
C VAL A 106 -0.65 -5.71 2.36
N GLY A 107 0.31 -5.51 1.45
CA GLY A 107 0.59 -4.19 0.87
C GLY A 107 -0.56 -3.67 0.02
N MET A 108 -1.13 -4.51 -0.84
CA MET A 108 -2.28 -4.18 -1.70
C MET A 108 -3.53 -3.87 -0.88
N ALA A 109 -3.71 -4.53 0.26
CA ALA A 109 -4.79 -4.21 1.21
C ALA A 109 -4.71 -2.77 1.75
N GLY A 110 -3.60 -2.05 1.54
CA GLY A 110 -3.49 -0.62 1.87
C GLY A 110 -4.04 0.32 0.79
N ILE A 111 -4.33 -0.18 -0.40
CA ILE A 111 -4.70 0.65 -1.55
C ILE A 111 -6.21 0.52 -1.88
N TRP A 112 -6.92 -0.44 -1.29
CA TRP A 112 -8.31 -0.74 -1.64
C TRP A 112 -9.29 0.46 -1.58
N PRO A 113 -9.12 1.49 -0.72
CA PRO A 113 -10.06 2.60 -0.71
C PRO A 113 -9.92 3.52 -1.94
N LEU A 114 -8.74 3.54 -2.58
CA LEU A 114 -8.45 4.45 -3.69
C LEU A 114 -9.32 4.21 -4.94
N PRO A 115 -9.57 2.97 -5.41
CA PRO A 115 -10.51 2.72 -6.51
C PRO A 115 -11.93 3.21 -6.22
N PHE A 116 -12.41 3.08 -4.98
CA PHE A 116 -13.73 3.58 -4.59
C PHE A 116 -13.78 5.11 -4.60
N ALA A 117 -12.74 5.77 -4.11
CA ALA A 117 -12.62 7.22 -4.19
C ALA A 117 -12.58 7.72 -5.64
N LEU A 118 -11.84 7.03 -6.52
CA LEU A 118 -11.79 7.33 -7.96
C LEU A 118 -13.18 7.16 -8.61
N ALA A 119 -13.88 6.07 -8.30
CA ALA A 119 -15.21 5.82 -8.83
C ALA A 119 -16.23 6.86 -8.34
N TRP A 120 -16.16 7.26 -7.06
CA TRP A 120 -17.00 8.32 -6.52
C TRP A 120 -16.69 9.68 -7.17
N MET A 121 -15.41 10.01 -7.35
CA MET A 121 -15.02 11.26 -8.06
C MET A 121 -15.44 11.25 -9.53
N ALA A 122 -15.43 10.09 -10.20
CA ALA A 122 -15.94 9.97 -11.55
C ALA A 122 -17.41 10.39 -11.63
N LEU A 123 -18.26 9.92 -10.72
CA LEU A 123 -19.68 10.31 -10.69
C LEU A 123 -19.92 11.82 -10.52
N ARG A 124 -18.99 12.54 -9.87
CA ARG A 124 -19.16 13.94 -9.51
C ARG A 124 -18.42 14.92 -10.40
N PHE A 125 -17.30 14.51 -10.97
CA PHE A 125 -16.34 15.37 -11.65
C PHE A 125 -16.01 14.90 -13.09
N GLU A 126 -16.73 13.89 -13.62
CA GLU A 126 -16.54 13.46 -15.00
C GLU A 126 -16.86 14.61 -15.99
N GLY A 127 -15.99 14.79 -16.98
CA GLY A 127 -16.13 15.87 -17.98
C GLY A 127 -15.61 17.24 -17.51
N ILE A 128 -15.17 17.40 -16.24
CA ILE A 128 -14.57 18.66 -15.77
C ILE A 128 -13.06 18.61 -16.03
N ALA A 129 -12.59 19.40 -17.01
CA ALA A 129 -11.16 19.60 -17.25
C ALA A 129 -10.59 20.60 -16.24
N VAL A 130 -9.65 20.17 -15.39
CA VAL A 130 -9.00 21.03 -14.39
C VAL A 130 -7.88 21.86 -15.02
N TYR A 131 -7.12 21.27 -15.94
CA TYR A 131 -6.07 21.93 -16.69
C TYR A 131 -6.15 21.53 -18.17
N THR A 132 -6.24 22.52 -19.05
CA THR A 132 -6.05 22.38 -20.49
C THR A 132 -4.69 22.97 -20.85
N THR A 133 -3.79 22.17 -21.34
CA THR A 133 -2.49 22.67 -21.82
C THR A 133 -2.69 23.27 -23.20
N PRO A 134 -2.37 24.57 -23.42
CA PRO A 134 -2.46 25.16 -24.76
C PRO A 134 -1.50 24.41 -25.70
N GLY A 135 -2.04 23.78 -26.76
CA GLY A 135 -1.26 23.05 -27.75
C GLY A 135 -1.06 21.55 -27.54
N ALA A 136 -1.49 20.99 -26.40
CA ALA A 136 -1.52 19.55 -26.19
C ALA A 136 -2.94 19.10 -25.84
N SER A 137 -3.37 17.95 -26.37
CA SER A 137 -4.68 17.33 -26.06
C SER A 137 -4.75 16.70 -24.67
N LEU A 138 -3.79 16.98 -23.80
CA LEU A 138 -3.72 16.47 -22.42
C LEU A 138 -4.59 17.34 -21.51
N GLN A 139 -5.73 16.77 -21.12
CA GLN A 139 -6.60 17.34 -20.11
C GLN A 139 -6.32 16.65 -18.77
N ALA A 140 -5.81 17.41 -17.81
CA ALA A 140 -5.67 16.90 -16.44
C ALA A 140 -7.04 17.04 -15.73
N GLY A 141 -7.67 15.91 -15.49
CA GLY A 141 -8.96 15.81 -14.79
C GLY A 141 -8.80 15.52 -13.29
N TYR A 142 -9.91 15.20 -12.64
CA TYR A 142 -9.98 14.81 -11.22
C TYR A 142 -9.02 13.67 -10.82
N VAL A 143 -8.76 12.73 -11.73
CA VAL A 143 -7.84 11.60 -11.51
C VAL A 143 -6.43 12.11 -11.20
N PHE A 144 -5.94 13.07 -12.00
CA PHE A 144 -4.62 13.67 -11.79
C PHE A 144 -4.51 14.34 -10.42
N VAL A 145 -5.54 15.11 -10.03
CA VAL A 145 -5.55 15.82 -8.74
C VAL A 145 -5.57 14.82 -7.57
N LEU A 146 -6.45 13.78 -7.64
CA LEU A 146 -6.53 12.77 -6.58
C LEU A 146 -5.22 11.98 -6.45
N LEU A 147 -4.64 11.52 -7.55
CA LEU A 147 -3.39 10.75 -7.50
C LEU A 147 -2.21 11.59 -6.98
N THR A 148 -2.13 12.85 -7.41
CA THR A 148 -1.07 13.77 -6.93
C THR A 148 -1.20 14.03 -5.44
N THR A 149 -2.41 14.32 -4.93
CA THR A 149 -2.67 14.51 -3.50
C THR A 149 -2.47 13.24 -2.71
N TYR A 150 -2.82 12.07 -3.25
CA TYR A 150 -2.60 10.78 -2.61
C TYR A 150 -1.11 10.45 -2.47
N ILE A 151 -0.31 10.68 -3.52
CA ILE A 151 1.15 10.50 -3.48
C ILE A 151 1.78 11.45 -2.45
N ALA A 152 1.39 12.72 -2.46
CA ALA A 152 1.87 13.71 -1.50
C ALA A 152 1.51 13.32 -0.05
N ALA A 153 0.25 12.91 0.19
CA ALA A 153 -0.21 12.42 1.50
C ALA A 153 0.58 11.17 1.94
N ARG A 154 0.86 10.25 1.03
CA ARG A 154 1.65 9.03 1.32
C ARG A 154 3.09 9.34 1.69
N ILE A 155 3.73 10.30 1.01
CA ILE A 155 5.08 10.77 1.34
C ILE A 155 5.08 11.44 2.72
N ALA A 156 4.12 12.33 2.98
CA ALA A 156 3.98 12.99 4.28
C ALA A 156 3.74 11.97 5.41
N PHE A 157 2.83 11.02 5.19
CA PHE A 157 2.53 9.96 6.15
C PHE A 157 3.76 9.07 6.44
N ALA A 158 4.53 8.71 5.41
CA ALA A 158 5.75 7.91 5.59
C ALA A 158 6.77 8.58 6.53
N ARG A 159 6.83 9.92 6.54
CA ARG A 159 7.66 10.69 7.46
C ARG A 159 7.08 10.73 8.89
N CYS A 160 5.76 10.81 9.01
CA CYS A 160 5.06 10.88 10.31
C CYS A 160 4.83 9.52 10.95
N LYS A 161 4.88 8.43 10.17
CA LYS A 161 4.56 7.05 10.61
C LYS A 161 5.33 6.61 11.86
N LYS A 162 6.57 7.05 12.01
CA LYS A 162 7.43 6.73 13.17
C LYS A 162 6.87 7.26 14.50
N HIS A 163 6.09 8.32 14.47
CA HIS A 163 5.50 8.96 15.66
C HIS A 163 4.16 8.36 16.07
N LEU A 164 3.58 7.49 15.25
CA LEU A 164 2.30 6.87 15.52
C LEU A 164 2.49 5.54 16.30
N PRO A 165 1.88 5.37 17.49
CA PRO A 165 2.17 4.25 18.38
C PRO A 165 1.82 2.88 17.80
N LEU A 166 0.78 2.78 16.97
CA LEU A 166 0.41 1.53 16.29
C LEU A 166 1.50 1.09 15.31
N PHE A 167 1.98 2.01 14.49
CA PHE A 167 2.97 1.72 13.44
C PHE A 167 4.37 1.51 14.00
N SER A 168 4.74 2.24 15.07
CA SER A 168 6.01 2.00 15.78
C SER A 168 6.06 0.59 16.38
N ARG A 169 4.95 0.11 16.98
CA ARG A 169 4.85 -1.28 17.46
C ARG A 169 5.06 -2.31 16.35
N ILE A 170 4.47 -2.10 15.17
CA ILE A 170 4.63 -3.00 14.03
C ILE A 170 6.08 -3.02 13.55
N GLU A 171 6.73 -1.85 13.47
CA GLU A 171 8.16 -1.76 13.12
C GLU A 171 9.06 -2.45 14.16
N ASP A 172 8.77 -2.31 15.45
CA ASP A 172 9.50 -3.00 16.51
C ASP A 172 9.35 -4.53 16.42
N ILE A 173 8.15 -5.03 16.11
CA ILE A 173 7.92 -6.46 15.89
C ILE A 173 8.76 -6.96 14.70
N LYS A 174 8.76 -6.23 13.58
CA LYS A 174 9.56 -6.58 12.39
C LYS A 174 11.06 -6.51 12.68
N ARG A 175 11.52 -5.48 13.40
CA ARG A 175 12.92 -5.33 13.80
C ARG A 175 13.40 -6.47 14.67
N ARG A 176 12.68 -6.78 15.75
CA ARG A 176 13.00 -7.91 16.66
C ARG A 176 13.01 -9.25 15.92
N ALA A 177 12.11 -9.45 14.97
CA ALA A 177 12.12 -10.65 14.14
C ALA A 177 13.36 -10.74 13.25
N ARG A 178 13.82 -9.62 12.66
CA ARG A 178 15.06 -9.56 11.87
C ARG A 178 16.30 -9.82 12.72
N GLU A 179 16.37 -9.21 13.90
CA GLU A 179 17.49 -9.39 14.83
C GLU A 179 17.64 -10.86 15.27
N LYS A 180 16.52 -11.55 15.49
CA LYS A 180 16.53 -13.00 15.83
C LYS A 180 16.98 -13.92 14.71
N ARG A 181 16.73 -13.55 13.47
CA ARG A 181 17.09 -14.36 12.29
C ARG A 181 18.60 -14.40 12.01
N GLY A 182 19.30 -13.36 12.39
CA GLY A 182 20.68 -13.16 11.96
C GLY A 182 20.79 -12.76 10.47
N PRO A 183 22.01 -12.51 9.98
CA PRO A 183 22.25 -12.15 8.59
C PRO A 183 22.09 -13.35 7.65
N ALA A 184 21.65 -13.05 6.41
CA ALA A 184 21.74 -14.02 5.32
C ALA A 184 23.21 -14.32 5.04
N ARG A 185 23.57 -15.59 4.79
CA ARG A 185 24.91 -15.97 4.38
C ARG A 185 25.16 -15.47 2.96
N VAL A 186 26.39 -14.99 2.74
CA VAL A 186 26.82 -14.49 1.43
C VAL A 186 27.58 -15.61 0.72
N LEU A 187 27.39 -15.73 -0.61
CA LEU A 187 28.10 -16.66 -1.49
C LEU A 187 29.57 -16.32 -1.55
#